data_8035706e517162dcecde5710b36a97dc
#
_entry.id   8035706e517162dcecde5710b36a97dc
#
_cell.length_a   1.000
_cell.length_b   1.000
_cell.length_c   1.000
_cell.angle_alpha   90.00
_cell.angle_beta   90.00
_cell.angle_gamma   90.00
#
_symmetry.space_group_name_H-M   'P 1'
#
loop_
_entity.id
_entity.type
_entity.pdbx_description
1 polymer ?
#
loop_
_entity_poly.entity_id
_entity_poly.type
_entity_poly.pdbx_seq_one_letter_code
_entity_poly.pdbx_strand_id
1 'polypeptide(L)'
;MTLVGPHRDDLVIEQEGRVLRDVGSTGQLRTAAVSLKLAELATLREASGREPVLLLDDVFAELDRERQERLSVRLGAPGVRQVFLTAPRRDELPEGLALDVFEVRDGALRPAAVPV
;
A
#
# COMPACT_ATOMS: atom_id res chain seq x y z
N MET A 1 8.15 25.03 18.77
CA MET A 1 7.63 23.67 18.97
C MET A 1 6.18 23.76 19.41
N THR A 2 5.24 23.32 18.60
CA THR A 2 3.80 23.36 18.92
C THR A 2 3.48 22.30 19.97
N LEU A 3 2.88 22.74 21.10
CA LEU A 3 2.57 21.85 22.23
C LEU A 3 1.22 21.15 22.11
N VAL A 4 0.38 21.56 21.13
CA VAL A 4 -0.98 21.05 20.89
C VAL A 4 -1.18 20.85 19.39
N GLY A 5 -1.85 19.79 19.01
CA GLY A 5 -2.22 19.52 17.61
C GLY A 5 -2.22 18.02 17.26
N PRO A 6 -2.88 17.60 16.16
CA PRO A 6 -3.03 16.20 15.78
C PRO A 6 -1.71 15.46 15.52
N HIS A 7 -0.62 16.17 15.25
CA HIS A 7 0.72 15.58 15.11
C HIS A 7 1.33 15.06 16.41
N ARG A 8 0.71 15.34 17.57
CA ARG A 8 1.08 14.81 18.88
C ARG A 8 0.17 13.70 19.37
N ASP A 9 -0.96 13.54 18.71
CA ASP A 9 -1.91 12.49 19.04
C ASP A 9 -1.41 11.17 18.46
N ASP A 10 -1.62 10.08 19.18
CA ASP A 10 -1.27 8.75 18.75
C ASP A 10 -2.54 8.01 18.32
N LEU A 11 -2.46 7.32 17.19
CA LEU A 11 -3.55 6.48 16.72
C LEU A 11 -3.34 5.05 17.24
N VAL A 12 -4.21 4.63 18.15
CA VAL A 12 -4.21 3.26 18.65
C VAL A 12 -5.11 2.41 17.77
N ILE A 13 -4.54 1.38 17.15
CA ILE A 13 -5.28 0.41 16.33
C ILE A 13 -5.36 -0.89 17.11
N GLU A 14 -6.58 -1.37 17.31
CA GLU A 14 -6.85 -2.64 17.96
C GLU A 14 -7.44 -3.64 16.97
N GLN A 15 -7.03 -4.88 17.12
CA GLN A 15 -7.62 -6.02 16.44
C GLN A 15 -7.98 -7.09 17.48
N GLU A 16 -9.25 -7.50 17.52
CA GLU A 16 -9.75 -8.46 18.50
C GLU A 16 -9.46 -8.06 19.96
N GLY A 17 -9.58 -6.75 20.27
CA GLY A 17 -9.34 -6.19 21.61
C GLY A 17 -7.88 -6.12 22.04
N ARG A 18 -6.93 -6.28 21.11
CA ARG A 18 -5.49 -6.21 21.38
C ARG A 18 -4.86 -5.10 20.55
N VAL A 19 -4.01 -4.32 21.18
CA VAL A 19 -3.28 -3.23 20.51
C VAL A 19 -2.34 -3.84 19.46
N LEU A 20 -2.58 -3.52 18.20
CA LEU A 20 -1.90 -4.13 17.07
C LEU A 20 -0.39 -3.86 17.07
N ARG A 21 0.04 -2.69 17.56
CA ARG A 21 1.46 -2.33 17.69
C ARG A 21 2.22 -3.31 18.59
N ASP A 22 1.57 -3.81 19.63
CA ASP A 22 2.23 -4.62 20.67
C ASP A 22 2.24 -6.11 20.34
N VAL A 23 1.22 -6.59 19.62
CA VAL A 23 1.00 -8.03 19.38
C VAL A 23 0.92 -8.42 17.91
N GLY A 24 0.86 -7.45 17.01
CA GLY A 24 0.71 -7.71 15.59
C GLY A 24 1.97 -8.27 14.94
N SER A 25 1.80 -9.24 14.03
CA SER A 25 2.87 -9.65 13.12
C SER A 25 3.21 -8.51 12.14
N THR A 26 4.40 -8.55 11.55
CA THR A 26 4.80 -7.59 10.52
C THR A 26 3.77 -7.49 9.39
N GLY A 27 3.24 -8.63 8.91
CA GLY A 27 2.20 -8.66 7.90
C GLY A 27 0.88 -8.03 8.36
N GLN A 28 0.48 -8.19 9.62
CA GLN A 28 -0.69 -7.52 10.18
C GLN A 28 -0.51 -6.02 10.28
N LEU A 29 0.63 -5.55 10.75
CA LEU A 29 0.97 -4.12 10.82
C LEU A 29 0.99 -3.47 9.43
N ARG A 30 1.58 -4.13 8.44
CA ARG A 30 1.58 -3.66 7.05
C ARG A 30 0.17 -3.62 6.47
N THR A 31 -0.63 -4.65 6.69
CA THR A 31 -2.03 -4.68 6.23
C THR A 31 -2.83 -3.54 6.84
N ALA A 32 -2.67 -3.27 8.13
CA ALA A 32 -3.32 -2.15 8.80
C ALA A 32 -2.89 -0.80 8.21
N ALA A 33 -1.60 -0.59 8.00
CA ALA A 33 -1.07 0.63 7.40
C ALA A 33 -1.62 0.88 5.99
N VAL A 34 -1.64 -0.16 5.14
CA VAL A 34 -2.22 -0.06 3.79
C VAL A 34 -3.72 0.21 3.85
N SER A 35 -4.45 -0.43 4.75
CA SER A 35 -5.89 -0.21 4.94
C SER A 35 -6.18 1.24 5.33
N LEU A 36 -5.38 1.84 6.21
CA LEU A 36 -5.47 3.26 6.56
C LEU A 36 -5.20 4.16 5.35
N LYS A 37 -4.20 3.84 4.53
CA LYS A 37 -3.91 4.59 3.30
C LYS A 37 -5.04 4.51 2.28
N LEU A 38 -5.68 3.37 2.14
CA LEU A 38 -6.87 3.24 1.28
C LEU A 38 -8.07 4.03 1.81
N ALA A 39 -8.27 4.09 3.13
CA ALA A 39 -9.30 4.92 3.74
C ALA A 39 -8.99 6.42 3.57
N GLU A 40 -7.73 6.83 3.74
CA GLU A 40 -7.27 8.20 3.47
C GLU A 40 -7.51 8.60 2.02
N LEU A 41 -7.18 7.71 1.07
CA LEU A 41 -7.41 7.92 -0.36
C LEU A 41 -8.88 8.17 -0.67
N ALA A 42 -9.79 7.39 -0.10
CA ALA A 42 -11.23 7.57 -0.26
C ALA A 42 -11.68 8.93 0.29
N THR A 43 -11.22 9.30 1.48
CA THR A 43 -11.53 10.59 2.13
C THR A 43 -11.01 11.77 1.31
N LEU A 44 -9.78 11.70 0.82
CA LEU A 44 -9.19 12.75 -0.02
C LEU A 44 -9.96 12.93 -1.34
N ARG A 45 -10.41 11.84 -1.95
CA ARG A 45 -11.22 11.88 -3.15
C ARG A 45 -12.55 12.57 -2.90
N GLU A 46 -13.23 12.22 -1.83
CA GLU A 46 -14.52 12.84 -1.46
C GLU A 46 -14.36 14.33 -1.15
N ALA A 47 -13.33 14.70 -0.40
CA ALA A 47 -13.10 16.07 0.02
C ALA A 47 -12.62 17.00 -1.11
N SER A 48 -11.79 16.50 -2.03
CA SER A 48 -11.15 17.32 -3.08
C SER A 48 -11.82 17.22 -4.44
N GLY A 49 -12.63 16.19 -4.68
CA GLY A 49 -13.17 15.85 -6.01
C GLY A 49 -12.09 15.42 -7.02
N ARG A 50 -10.85 15.23 -6.58
CA ARG A 50 -9.71 14.80 -7.40
C ARG A 50 -9.42 13.34 -7.16
N GLU A 51 -8.84 12.66 -8.15
CA GLU A 51 -8.36 11.30 -8.02
C GLU A 51 -6.93 11.30 -7.42
N PRO A 52 -6.74 10.88 -6.16
CA PRO A 52 -5.42 10.80 -5.56
C PRO A 52 -4.58 9.71 -6.19
N VAL A 53 -3.25 9.88 -6.14
CA VAL A 53 -2.28 8.86 -6.52
C VAL A 53 -1.84 8.11 -5.28
N LEU A 54 -1.87 6.79 -5.32
CA LEU A 54 -1.42 5.93 -4.23
C LEU A 54 0.02 5.48 -4.49
N LEU A 55 0.89 5.72 -3.53
CA LEU A 55 2.28 5.28 -3.57
C LEU A 55 2.49 4.18 -2.53
N LEU A 56 2.94 3.00 -2.96
CA LEU A 56 3.18 1.85 -2.11
C LEU A 56 4.62 1.37 -2.28
N ASP A 57 5.40 1.50 -1.22
CA ASP A 57 6.80 1.10 -1.22
C ASP A 57 6.98 -0.25 -0.52
N ASP A 58 7.39 -1.27 -1.29
CA ASP A 58 7.72 -2.62 -0.81
C ASP A 58 6.66 -3.25 0.11
N VAL A 59 5.37 -3.09 -0.23
CA VAL A 59 4.28 -3.54 0.66
C VAL A 59 3.97 -5.02 0.56
N PHE A 60 4.33 -5.68 -0.56
CA PHE A 60 3.98 -7.09 -0.81
C PHE A 60 4.95 -8.09 -0.21
N ALA A 61 6.22 -7.71 0.02
CA ALA A 61 7.31 -8.60 0.42
C ALA A 61 7.04 -9.40 1.72
N GLU A 62 6.30 -8.81 2.65
CA GLU A 62 6.05 -9.44 3.96
C GLU A 62 4.60 -9.85 4.18
N LEU A 63 3.81 -9.87 3.10
CA LEU A 63 2.45 -10.36 3.14
C LEU A 63 2.41 -11.83 2.74
N ASP A 64 1.63 -12.62 3.48
CA ASP A 64 1.28 -13.96 3.03
C ASP A 64 0.38 -13.90 1.78
N ARG A 65 0.25 -15.03 1.09
CA ARG A 65 -0.48 -15.12 -0.17
C ARG A 65 -1.92 -14.62 -0.07
N GLU A 66 -2.63 -14.96 1.00
CA GLU A 66 -4.02 -14.54 1.18
C GLU A 66 -4.14 -13.00 1.30
N ARG A 67 -3.22 -12.37 2.04
CA ARG A 67 -3.17 -10.90 2.16
C ARG A 67 -2.76 -10.23 0.87
N GLN A 68 -1.82 -10.81 0.12
CA GLN A 68 -1.44 -10.33 -1.20
C GLN A 68 -2.63 -10.34 -2.16
N GLU A 69 -3.37 -11.43 -2.23
CA GLU A 69 -4.57 -11.56 -3.07
C GLU A 69 -5.64 -10.53 -2.68
N ARG A 70 -5.94 -10.38 -1.39
CA ARG A 70 -6.90 -9.39 -0.89
C ARG A 70 -6.49 -7.96 -1.21
N LEU A 71 -5.20 -7.63 -1.06
CA LEU A 71 -4.68 -6.32 -1.40
C LEU A 71 -4.77 -6.06 -2.90
N SER A 72 -4.40 -7.04 -3.73
CA SER A 72 -4.50 -6.94 -5.19
C SER A 72 -5.94 -6.66 -5.64
N VAL A 73 -6.93 -7.35 -5.07
CA VAL A 73 -8.36 -7.08 -5.35
C VAL A 73 -8.74 -5.66 -4.97
N ARG A 74 -8.26 -5.16 -3.84
CA ARG A 74 -8.53 -3.77 -3.39
C ARG A 74 -7.89 -2.73 -4.30
N LEU A 75 -6.65 -2.96 -4.76
CA LEU A 75 -5.95 -2.07 -5.67
C LEU A 75 -6.54 -2.04 -7.07
N GLY A 76 -7.12 -3.15 -7.53
CA GLY A 76 -7.83 -3.23 -8.80
C GLY A 76 -9.28 -2.74 -8.75
N ALA A 77 -9.81 -2.38 -7.57
CA ALA A 77 -11.21 -1.95 -7.41
C ALA A 77 -11.47 -0.55 -7.99
N PRO A 78 -12.71 -0.27 -8.45
CA PRO A 78 -13.11 1.08 -8.82
C PRO A 78 -12.90 2.05 -7.65
N GLY A 79 -12.18 3.12 -7.86
CA GLY A 79 -11.86 4.11 -6.81
C GLY A 79 -10.37 4.20 -6.48
N VAL A 80 -9.57 3.26 -6.95
CA VAL A 80 -8.11 3.37 -6.99
C VAL A 80 -7.70 3.48 -8.46
N ARG A 81 -7.44 4.68 -8.93
CA ARG A 81 -7.20 4.91 -10.37
C ARG A 81 -5.74 4.85 -10.77
N GLN A 82 -4.87 5.32 -9.91
CA GLN A 82 -3.44 5.34 -10.18
C GLN A 82 -2.67 4.90 -8.96
N VAL A 83 -1.89 3.85 -9.13
CA VAL A 83 -1.02 3.28 -8.09
C VAL A 83 0.38 3.15 -8.65
N PHE A 84 1.36 3.61 -7.90
CA PHE A 84 2.75 3.24 -8.09
C PHE A 84 3.15 2.32 -6.96
N LEU A 85 3.69 1.19 -7.29
CA LEU A 85 4.21 0.26 -6.30
C LEU A 85 5.65 -0.12 -6.64
N THR A 86 6.45 -0.31 -5.61
CA THR A 86 7.82 -0.80 -5.75
C THR A 86 7.96 -2.20 -5.17
N ALA A 87 8.86 -2.97 -5.74
CA ALA A 87 9.28 -4.26 -5.22
C ALA A 87 10.78 -4.45 -5.50
N PRO A 88 11.55 -5.04 -4.60
CA PRO A 88 12.97 -5.30 -4.81
C PRO A 88 13.21 -6.30 -5.96
N ARG A 89 12.28 -7.23 -6.16
CA ARG A 89 12.37 -8.28 -7.19
C ARG A 89 11.05 -8.42 -7.93
N ARG A 90 11.15 -8.90 -9.17
CA ARG A 90 9.99 -9.08 -10.04
C ARG A 90 9.00 -10.13 -9.53
N ASP A 91 9.49 -11.18 -8.92
CA ASP A 91 8.68 -12.27 -8.34
C ASP A 91 7.90 -11.85 -7.08
N GLU A 92 8.19 -10.67 -6.54
CA GLU A 92 7.44 -10.06 -5.43
C GLU A 92 6.30 -9.15 -5.91
N LEU A 93 6.17 -8.94 -7.22
CA LEU A 93 5.05 -8.19 -7.76
C LEU A 93 3.76 -9.01 -7.64
N PRO A 94 2.63 -8.34 -7.30
CA PRO A 94 1.36 -9.04 -7.12
C PRO A 94 0.87 -9.68 -8.41
N GLU A 95 0.43 -10.90 -8.31
CA GLU A 95 -0.29 -11.57 -9.38
C GLU A 95 -1.72 -11.01 -9.51
N GLY A 96 -2.28 -11.05 -10.71
CA GLY A 96 -3.67 -10.66 -10.96
C GLY A 96 -3.93 -9.16 -11.10
N LEU A 97 -2.91 -8.30 -11.03
CA LEU A 97 -2.99 -6.89 -11.41
C LEU A 97 -2.38 -6.67 -12.79
N ALA A 98 -3.08 -5.89 -13.62
CA ALA A 98 -2.50 -5.40 -14.87
C ALA A 98 -1.52 -4.27 -14.53
N LEU A 99 -0.22 -4.56 -14.61
CA LEU A 99 0.85 -3.64 -14.24
C LEU A 99 1.72 -3.31 -15.45
N ASP A 100 1.99 -2.01 -15.62
CA ASP A 100 3.10 -1.55 -16.46
C ASP A 100 4.38 -1.62 -15.60
N VAL A 101 5.23 -2.60 -15.90
CA VAL A 101 6.43 -2.88 -15.11
C VAL A 101 7.63 -2.17 -15.68
N PHE A 102 8.35 -1.47 -14.82
CA PHE A 102 9.62 -0.83 -15.14
C PHE A 102 10.72 -1.36 -14.22
N GLU A 103 11.90 -1.53 -14.78
CA GLU A 103 13.10 -1.87 -14.00
C GLU A 103 13.99 -0.64 -13.80
N VAL A 104 14.49 -0.48 -12.59
CA VAL A 104 15.49 0.53 -12.27
C VAL A 104 16.86 -0.14 -12.26
N ARG A 105 17.72 0.22 -13.20
CA ARG A 105 19.11 -0.27 -13.30
C ARG A 105 20.05 0.89 -13.56
N ASP A 106 21.13 0.98 -12.81
CA ASP A 106 22.18 1.99 -12.98
C ASP A 106 21.62 3.43 -13.04
N GLY A 107 20.64 3.73 -12.20
CA GLY A 107 19.99 5.04 -12.15
C GLY A 107 19.04 5.34 -13.32
N ALA A 108 18.78 4.37 -14.20
CA ALA A 108 17.86 4.51 -15.34
C ALA A 108 16.61 3.66 -15.15
N LEU A 109 15.47 4.24 -15.55
CA LEU A 109 14.17 3.57 -15.59
C LEU A 109 13.94 3.01 -17.00
N ARG A 110 13.65 1.73 -17.11
CA ARG A 110 13.40 1.06 -18.39
C ARG A 110 12.15 0.18 -18.31
N PRO A 111 11.31 0.14 -19.37
CA PRO A 111 10.23 -0.84 -19.43
C PRO A 111 10.80 -2.25 -19.25
N ALA A 112 10.19 -3.03 -18.38
CA ALA A 112 10.57 -4.44 -18.26
C ALA A 112 10.15 -5.21 -19.49
N ALA A 113 11.03 -6.09 -20.00
CA ALA A 113 10.65 -6.98 -21.06
C ALA A 113 9.46 -7.85 -20.63
N VAL A 114 8.39 -7.86 -21.40
CA VAL A 114 7.27 -8.78 -21.19
C VAL A 114 7.84 -10.19 -21.34
N PRO A 115 7.64 -11.11 -20.39
CA PRO A 115 8.02 -12.50 -20.62
C PRO A 115 7.23 -13.02 -21.82
N VAL A 116 7.94 -13.52 -22.78
CA VAL A 116 7.33 -14.22 -23.92
C VAL A 116 6.75 -15.54 -23.41
#